data_7d2c42444b0a4659ba34341f9058259d
#
_entry.id   7d2c42444b0a4659ba34341f9058259d
#
_cell.length_a   1.000
_cell.length_b   1.000
_cell.length_c   1.000
_cell.angle_alpha   90.00
_cell.angle_beta   90.00
_cell.angle_gamma   90.00
#
_symmetry.space_group_name_H-M   'P 1'
#
loop_
_entity.id
_entity.type
_entity.pdbx_description
1 polymer ?
#
loop_
_entity_poly.entity_id
_entity_poly.type
_entity_poly.pdbx_seq_one_letter_code
_entity_poly.pdbx_strand_id
1 'polypeptide(L)'
;MRFKYLIIIIALGSIIGWNYLTKESNDVISISERSILINNENYFIKGVCYHPVPKGSLERNFNNIDKDLSLMVEAGINTIRVYSPIDDLEILDKIDKAGLKIIIGFGYNQNGYYDILSGSFTQYIEKYKNHNSILFWELGNEYNYHPEWFENDISNWYTALNTAAGKIHEIDKSKPVSTAHGEIPDNLAISSLQNIDVWGLNVYRWDDPSTIFNEWKNLSSKPMYLSEAGSDSYMTIEKLGYLKGENQLAQADANSKILNSVFKNSNIVSGVLIFQFIDGLWKAGNPEKQDIGGWAPNSIGVPYDGAPNEEYWGILDIDRNKKKTFEIIKEKFKNN
;
A
#
# COMPACT_ATOMS: atom_id res chain seq x y z
N MET A 1 51.78 -36.14 19.87
CA MET A 1 50.59 -36.10 19.00
C MET A 1 49.36 -35.57 19.73
N ARG A 2 49.47 -34.43 20.45
CA ARG A 2 48.35 -33.85 21.27
C ARG A 2 48.15 -32.33 21.09
N PHE A 3 48.84 -31.67 20.17
CA PHE A 3 48.76 -30.21 19.98
C PHE A 3 48.00 -29.74 18.73
N LYS A 4 47.58 -30.66 17.82
CA LYS A 4 46.90 -30.27 16.57
C LYS A 4 45.37 -30.15 16.69
N TYR A 5 44.73 -30.64 17.77
CA TYR A 5 43.28 -30.61 17.91
C TYR A 5 42.74 -29.39 18.66
N LEU A 6 43.60 -28.64 19.38
CA LEU A 6 43.17 -27.51 20.17
C LEU A 6 42.92 -26.23 19.32
N ILE A 7 43.61 -26.12 18.18
CA ILE A 7 43.49 -24.94 17.29
C ILE A 7 42.18 -24.97 16.44
N ILE A 8 41.67 -26.15 16.10
CA ILE A 8 40.48 -26.31 15.28
C ILE A 8 39.19 -25.97 16.08
N ILE A 9 39.20 -26.23 17.39
CA ILE A 9 38.01 -25.95 18.24
C ILE A 9 37.87 -24.45 18.51
N ILE A 10 38.99 -23.70 18.59
CA ILE A 10 38.95 -22.24 18.80
C ILE A 10 38.54 -21.52 17.51
N ALA A 11 38.91 -22.01 16.33
CA ALA A 11 38.52 -21.42 15.04
C ALA A 11 37.02 -21.63 14.74
N LEU A 12 36.46 -22.79 15.08
CA LEU A 12 35.04 -23.07 14.93
C LEU A 12 34.17 -22.30 15.92
N GLY A 13 34.63 -22.11 17.16
CA GLY A 13 33.92 -21.30 18.15
C GLY A 13 33.88 -19.82 17.80
N SER A 14 34.90 -19.28 17.12
CA SER A 14 34.96 -17.88 16.68
C SER A 14 34.07 -17.61 15.47
N ILE A 15 33.85 -18.58 14.58
CA ILE A 15 32.97 -18.44 13.41
C ILE A 15 31.48 -18.53 13.83
N ILE A 16 31.17 -19.39 14.81
CA ILE A 16 29.79 -19.51 15.34
C ILE A 16 29.44 -18.31 16.21
N GLY A 17 30.40 -17.77 16.99
CA GLY A 17 30.16 -16.58 17.83
C GLY A 17 30.03 -15.28 17.02
N TRP A 18 30.59 -15.17 15.84
CA TRP A 18 30.50 -13.96 15.01
C TRP A 18 29.15 -13.86 14.28
N ASN A 19 28.52 -14.98 13.97
CA ASN A 19 27.16 -14.97 13.38
C ASN A 19 26.04 -14.64 14.39
N TYR A 20 26.33 -14.61 15.69
CA TYR A 20 25.34 -14.26 16.73
C TYR A 20 25.40 -12.79 17.19
N LEU A 21 26.31 -11.98 16.65
CA LEU A 21 26.54 -10.60 17.09
C LEU A 21 26.33 -9.54 15.99
N THR A 22 25.88 -9.91 14.81
CA THR A 22 25.38 -8.91 13.87
C THR A 22 23.98 -8.52 14.31
N LYS A 23 23.86 -7.48 15.14
CA LYS A 23 22.63 -6.71 15.28
C LYS A 23 22.25 -6.32 13.84
N GLU A 24 21.19 -6.93 13.29
CA GLU A 24 20.71 -6.53 11.98
C GLU A 24 20.54 -5.01 12.00
N SER A 25 21.29 -4.31 11.19
CA SER A 25 21.13 -2.88 11.06
C SER A 25 19.78 -2.63 10.40
N ASN A 26 19.00 -1.69 10.93
CA ASN A 26 17.74 -1.31 10.28
C ASN A 26 18.01 -0.93 8.82
N ASP A 27 17.07 -1.28 7.96
CA ASP A 27 17.13 -0.89 6.56
C ASP A 27 17.19 0.64 6.42
N VAL A 28 18.08 1.09 5.54
CA VAL A 28 18.22 2.51 5.21
C VAL A 28 17.36 2.79 3.98
N ILE A 29 16.30 3.58 4.18
CA ILE A 29 15.40 3.98 3.12
C ILE A 29 15.85 5.34 2.60
N SER A 30 15.97 5.47 1.29
CA SER A 30 16.35 6.73 0.64
C SER A 30 15.62 6.90 -0.70
N ILE A 31 15.65 8.12 -1.21
CA ILE A 31 15.08 8.48 -2.50
C ILE A 31 16.19 8.95 -3.41
N SER A 32 16.21 8.44 -4.62
CA SER A 32 17.11 8.91 -5.68
C SER A 32 16.30 9.13 -6.95
N GLU A 33 16.20 10.38 -7.39
CA GLU A 33 15.36 10.78 -8.52
C GLU A 33 13.92 10.26 -8.34
N ARG A 34 13.47 9.36 -9.20
CA ARG A 34 12.13 8.74 -9.19
C ARG A 34 12.11 7.37 -8.48
N SER A 35 13.20 6.97 -7.87
CA SER A 35 13.36 5.64 -7.28
C SER A 35 13.34 5.69 -5.76
N ILE A 36 12.72 4.67 -5.18
CA ILE A 36 12.82 4.34 -3.76
C ILE A 36 13.95 3.34 -3.62
N LEU A 37 14.85 3.57 -2.68
CA LEU A 37 15.97 2.68 -2.41
C LEU A 37 15.87 2.13 -0.99
N ILE A 38 16.17 0.85 -0.83
CA ILE A 38 16.44 0.22 0.46
C ILE A 38 17.89 -0.28 0.42
N ASN A 39 18.74 0.18 1.35
CA ASN A 39 20.16 -0.16 1.41
C ASN A 39 20.91 0.13 0.09
N ASN A 40 20.55 1.22 -0.59
CA ASN A 40 21.05 1.65 -1.90
C ASN A 40 20.64 0.74 -3.08
N GLU A 41 19.77 -0.24 -2.86
CA GLU A 41 19.19 -1.04 -3.94
C GLU A 41 17.80 -0.55 -4.31
N ASN A 42 17.47 -0.60 -5.60
CA ASN A 42 16.16 -0.15 -6.08
C ASN A 42 15.05 -1.03 -5.50
N TYR A 43 14.08 -0.39 -4.84
CA TYR A 43 12.91 -1.04 -4.26
C TYR A 43 11.66 -0.68 -5.04
N PHE A 44 11.19 -1.60 -5.86
CA PHE A 44 9.93 -1.45 -6.59
C PHE A 44 8.79 -2.02 -5.75
N ILE A 45 7.80 -1.18 -5.42
CA ILE A 45 6.64 -1.60 -4.63
C ILE A 45 5.78 -2.56 -5.45
N LYS A 46 5.63 -3.78 -4.97
CA LYS A 46 4.72 -4.83 -5.44
C LYS A 46 3.78 -5.14 -4.29
N GLY A 47 2.72 -4.37 -4.18
CA GLY A 47 1.99 -4.30 -2.94
C GLY A 47 0.50 -4.57 -3.05
N VAL A 48 -0.14 -4.52 -1.89
CA VAL A 48 -1.58 -4.67 -1.74
C VAL A 48 -2.11 -3.76 -0.63
N CYS A 49 -3.30 -3.20 -0.84
CA CYS A 49 -4.05 -2.52 0.21
C CYS A 49 -4.64 -3.55 1.17
N TYR A 50 -4.43 -3.38 2.47
CA TYR A 50 -4.78 -4.37 3.48
C TYR A 50 -5.63 -3.78 4.60
N HIS A 51 -6.90 -4.12 4.60
CA HIS A 51 -7.86 -3.73 5.61
C HIS A 51 -8.74 -4.93 5.98
N PRO A 52 -8.24 -5.86 6.84
CA PRO A 52 -8.87 -7.15 7.09
C PRO A 52 -10.05 -7.02 8.05
N VAL A 53 -11.24 -6.75 7.51
CA VAL A 53 -12.49 -6.75 8.26
C VAL A 53 -13.16 -8.12 8.10
N PRO A 54 -13.44 -8.82 9.20
CA PRO A 54 -14.09 -10.12 9.14
C PRO A 54 -15.54 -10.01 8.67
N LYS A 55 -16.05 -11.08 8.09
CA LYS A 55 -17.47 -11.24 7.81
C LYS A 55 -18.32 -10.97 9.06
N GLY A 56 -19.38 -10.20 8.91
CA GLY A 56 -20.26 -9.78 9.99
C GLY A 56 -19.72 -8.68 10.89
N SER A 57 -18.58 -8.09 10.57
CA SER A 57 -17.96 -6.99 11.32
C SER A 57 -17.89 -5.72 10.48
N LEU A 58 -17.75 -4.57 11.16
CA LEU A 58 -17.41 -3.28 10.57
C LEU A 58 -15.98 -2.84 10.94
N GLU A 59 -15.32 -3.60 11.82
CA GLU A 59 -13.99 -3.26 12.32
C GLU A 59 -12.96 -4.28 11.87
N ARG A 60 -11.79 -3.79 11.48
CA ARG A 60 -10.67 -4.65 11.11
C ARG A 60 -10.11 -5.40 12.32
N ASN A 61 -9.62 -6.62 12.09
CA ASN A 61 -8.75 -7.31 13.03
C ASN A 61 -7.69 -8.12 12.30
N PHE A 62 -6.67 -8.52 13.03
CA PHE A 62 -5.52 -9.24 12.49
C PHE A 62 -5.47 -10.71 12.91
N ASN A 63 -6.60 -11.32 13.28
CA ASN A 63 -6.64 -12.71 13.75
C ASN A 63 -6.13 -13.72 12.70
N ASN A 64 -6.20 -13.37 11.41
CA ASN A 64 -5.71 -14.21 10.32
C ASN A 64 -4.34 -13.77 9.78
N ILE A 65 -3.60 -12.92 10.49
CA ILE A 65 -2.38 -12.29 9.97
C ILE A 65 -1.36 -13.30 9.45
N ASP A 66 -1.14 -14.42 10.13
CA ASP A 66 -0.16 -15.43 9.73
C ASP A 66 -0.54 -16.10 8.39
N LYS A 67 -1.83 -16.38 8.17
CA LYS A 67 -2.36 -16.91 6.91
C LYS A 67 -2.25 -15.85 5.82
N ASP A 68 -2.63 -14.62 6.12
CA ASP A 68 -2.65 -13.51 5.17
C ASP A 68 -1.23 -13.19 4.69
N LEU A 69 -0.24 -13.11 5.61
CA LEU A 69 1.16 -12.92 5.25
C LEU A 69 1.72 -14.05 4.39
N SER A 70 1.37 -15.31 4.71
CA SER A 70 1.78 -16.45 3.88
C SER A 70 1.26 -16.35 2.44
N LEU A 71 0.00 -15.93 2.26
CA LEU A 71 -0.60 -15.72 0.94
C LEU A 71 0.02 -14.51 0.22
N MET A 72 0.35 -13.43 0.93
CA MET A 72 1.04 -12.28 0.36
C MET A 72 2.43 -12.66 -0.16
N VAL A 73 3.22 -13.39 0.63
CA VAL A 73 4.54 -13.88 0.21
C VAL A 73 4.41 -14.84 -0.99
N GLU A 74 3.40 -15.73 -0.97
CA GLU A 74 3.12 -16.60 -2.11
C GLU A 74 2.83 -15.80 -3.38
N ALA A 75 2.09 -14.70 -3.28
CA ALA A 75 1.77 -13.83 -4.40
C ALA A 75 2.96 -12.97 -4.89
N GLY A 76 4.10 -12.98 -4.18
CA GLY A 76 5.25 -12.12 -4.50
C GLY A 76 5.05 -10.67 -4.07
N ILE A 77 4.13 -10.41 -3.14
CA ILE A 77 3.91 -9.10 -2.52
C ILE A 77 5.10 -8.81 -1.61
N ASN A 78 5.62 -7.60 -1.66
CA ASN A 78 6.68 -7.10 -0.80
C ASN A 78 6.25 -5.93 0.09
N THR A 79 5.09 -5.32 -0.17
CA THR A 79 4.61 -4.13 0.54
C THR A 79 3.13 -4.23 0.87
N ILE A 80 2.77 -3.84 2.10
CA ILE A 80 1.38 -3.71 2.56
C ILE A 80 1.10 -2.22 2.76
N ARG A 81 -0.09 -1.76 2.38
CA ARG A 81 -0.58 -0.42 2.72
C ARG A 81 -1.78 -0.54 3.64
N VAL A 82 -1.76 0.18 4.76
CA VAL A 82 -2.88 0.29 5.70
C VAL A 82 -3.35 1.72 5.85
N TYR A 83 -4.66 1.91 5.97
CA TYR A 83 -5.32 3.23 6.02
C TYR A 83 -5.30 3.88 7.40
N SER A 84 -4.97 3.10 8.41
CA SER A 84 -4.82 3.57 9.79
C SER A 84 -3.75 2.78 10.52
N PRO A 85 -3.10 3.37 11.53
CA PRO A 85 -1.99 2.76 12.24
C PRO A 85 -2.33 1.39 12.85
N ILE A 86 -1.33 0.52 12.93
CA ILE A 86 -1.39 -0.76 13.66
C ILE A 86 -0.62 -0.54 14.96
N ASP A 87 -1.32 -0.41 16.08
CA ASP A 87 -0.71 -0.20 17.41
C ASP A 87 -0.52 -1.54 18.16
N ASP A 88 -0.06 -2.53 17.41
CA ASP A 88 0.31 -3.85 17.93
C ASP A 88 1.69 -4.23 17.37
N LEU A 89 2.68 -4.23 18.26
CA LEU A 89 4.06 -4.54 17.89
C LEU A 89 4.20 -5.97 17.35
N GLU A 90 3.44 -6.94 17.89
CA GLU A 90 3.50 -8.32 17.42
C GLU A 90 3.09 -8.44 15.94
N ILE A 91 2.09 -7.67 15.52
CA ILE A 91 1.66 -7.63 14.11
C ILE A 91 2.76 -7.03 13.22
N LEU A 92 3.38 -5.93 13.65
CA LEU A 92 4.50 -5.33 12.89
C LEU A 92 5.70 -6.27 12.82
N ASP A 93 6.04 -6.97 13.91
CA ASP A 93 7.09 -7.97 13.95
C ASP A 93 6.81 -9.16 13.01
N LYS A 94 5.56 -9.60 12.91
CA LYS A 94 5.16 -10.65 11.96
C LYS A 94 5.32 -10.21 10.51
N ILE A 95 4.97 -8.95 10.20
CA ILE A 95 5.16 -8.36 8.88
C ILE A 95 6.65 -8.33 8.52
N ASP A 96 7.50 -7.86 9.45
CA ASP A 96 8.95 -7.83 9.25
C ASP A 96 9.55 -9.22 9.04
N LYS A 97 9.18 -10.19 9.88
CA LYS A 97 9.61 -11.60 9.74
C LYS A 97 9.18 -12.24 8.42
N ALA A 98 8.07 -11.81 7.86
CA ALA A 98 7.62 -12.26 6.55
C ALA A 98 8.41 -11.61 5.39
N GLY A 99 9.31 -10.66 5.69
CA GLY A 99 10.09 -9.93 4.70
C GLY A 99 9.30 -8.86 3.95
N LEU A 100 8.17 -8.40 4.52
CA LEU A 100 7.34 -7.37 3.91
C LEU A 100 7.60 -6.01 4.54
N LYS A 101 7.43 -4.96 3.74
CA LYS A 101 7.37 -3.57 4.21
C LYS A 101 5.93 -3.12 4.36
N ILE A 102 5.72 -2.08 5.19
CA ILE A 102 4.39 -1.52 5.43
C ILE A 102 4.41 0.00 5.25
N ILE A 103 3.39 0.52 4.58
CA ILE A 103 3.05 1.95 4.50
C ILE A 103 1.95 2.20 5.52
N ILE A 104 2.23 3.06 6.49
CA ILE A 104 1.30 3.38 7.59
C ILE A 104 0.55 4.67 7.26
N GLY A 105 -0.75 4.55 7.05
CA GLY A 105 -1.65 5.67 6.81
C GLY A 105 -2.12 6.34 8.10
N PHE A 106 -2.21 7.69 8.07
CA PHE A 106 -2.82 8.51 9.11
C PHE A 106 -3.96 9.32 8.52
N GLY A 107 -5.08 9.36 9.22
CA GLY A 107 -6.23 10.13 8.81
C GLY A 107 -6.29 11.51 9.44
N TYR A 108 -7.27 12.28 8.98
CA TYR A 108 -7.62 13.60 9.49
C TYR A 108 -8.96 13.51 10.23
N ASN A 109 -9.02 14.00 11.45
CA ASN A 109 -10.22 13.97 12.29
C ASN A 109 -10.75 12.54 12.61
N GLN A 110 -9.85 11.65 12.99
CA GLN A 110 -10.14 10.26 13.35
C GLN A 110 -10.35 10.05 14.86
N ASN A 111 -11.22 10.80 15.48
CA ASN A 111 -11.64 10.61 16.89
C ASN A 111 -10.47 10.45 17.90
N GLY A 112 -9.36 11.12 17.67
CA GLY A 112 -8.25 11.21 18.62
C GLY A 112 -7.22 10.07 18.58
N TYR A 113 -7.37 9.09 17.74
CA TYR A 113 -6.38 8.03 17.58
C TYR A 113 -5.39 8.37 16.45
N TYR A 114 -4.18 8.83 16.81
CA TYR A 114 -3.10 9.09 15.86
C TYR A 114 -3.51 9.95 14.65
N ASP A 115 -4.25 10.99 14.92
CA ASP A 115 -4.92 11.84 13.95
C ASP A 115 -4.08 13.07 13.60
N ILE A 116 -4.16 13.51 12.36
CA ILE A 116 -3.42 14.66 11.84
C ILE A 116 -3.92 15.97 12.49
N LEU A 117 -5.24 16.12 12.66
CA LEU A 117 -5.84 17.34 13.21
C LEU A 117 -5.39 17.62 14.65
N SER A 118 -5.44 16.59 15.51
CA SER A 118 -4.99 16.71 16.91
C SER A 118 -3.47 16.71 17.05
N GLY A 119 -2.74 16.25 16.01
CA GLY A 119 -1.31 16.04 16.06
C GLY A 119 -0.89 14.75 16.79
N SER A 120 -1.84 13.91 17.22
CA SER A 120 -1.55 12.69 17.97
C SER A 120 -0.80 11.64 17.17
N PHE A 121 -0.79 11.71 15.84
CA PHE A 121 -0.01 10.84 14.96
C PHE A 121 1.50 10.88 15.28
N THR A 122 2.01 11.99 15.83
CA THR A 122 3.43 12.13 16.22
C THR A 122 3.84 11.13 17.30
N GLN A 123 2.92 10.74 18.18
CA GLN A 123 3.17 9.73 19.22
C GLN A 123 3.43 8.35 18.62
N TYR A 124 2.69 8.00 17.55
CA TYR A 124 2.92 6.76 16.81
C TYR A 124 4.29 6.76 16.12
N ILE A 125 4.63 7.87 15.47
CA ILE A 125 5.94 8.04 14.81
C ILE A 125 7.07 7.85 15.83
N GLU A 126 7.03 8.54 16.95
CA GLU A 126 8.04 8.41 18.02
C GLU A 126 8.17 6.96 18.53
N LYS A 127 7.04 6.27 18.70
CA LYS A 127 7.00 4.89 19.19
C LYS A 127 7.61 3.89 18.21
N TYR A 128 7.34 4.06 16.91
CA TYR A 128 7.62 3.03 15.90
C TYR A 128 8.64 3.43 14.83
N LYS A 129 9.22 4.64 14.86
CA LYS A 129 10.15 5.13 13.82
C LYS A 129 11.35 4.22 13.54
N ASN A 130 11.77 3.43 14.53
CA ASN A 130 12.87 2.49 14.37
C ASN A 130 12.43 1.07 13.95
N HIS A 131 11.13 0.84 13.68
CA HIS A 131 10.66 -0.48 13.28
C HIS A 131 11.01 -0.76 11.81
N ASN A 132 11.67 -1.89 11.56
CA ASN A 132 12.25 -2.20 10.26
C ASN A 132 11.21 -2.46 9.16
N SER A 133 10.01 -2.95 9.51
CA SER A 133 8.96 -3.17 8.51
C SER A 133 8.43 -1.87 7.89
N ILE A 134 8.55 -0.70 8.57
CA ILE A 134 7.92 0.54 8.11
C ILE A 134 8.72 1.14 6.95
N LEU A 135 8.04 1.30 5.80
CA LEU A 135 8.59 1.89 4.59
C LEU A 135 8.36 3.40 4.54
N PHE A 136 7.11 3.84 4.70
CA PHE A 136 6.70 5.23 4.64
C PHE A 136 5.70 5.58 5.74
N TRP A 137 5.63 6.88 6.03
CA TRP A 137 4.53 7.52 6.73
C TRP A 137 3.61 8.15 5.68
N GLU A 138 2.37 7.72 5.56
CA GLU A 138 1.41 8.24 4.60
C GLU A 138 0.35 9.11 5.28
N LEU A 139 0.10 10.30 4.76
CA LEU A 139 -0.83 11.28 5.32
C LEU A 139 -2.04 11.46 4.42
N GLY A 140 -3.22 11.09 4.91
CA GLY A 140 -4.49 11.21 4.19
C GLY A 140 -4.69 10.17 3.08
N ASN A 141 -5.94 10.06 2.62
CA ASN A 141 -6.34 9.24 1.49
C ASN A 141 -7.48 9.92 0.74
N GLU A 142 -7.22 10.37 -0.49
CA GLU A 142 -8.23 10.99 -1.40
C GLU A 142 -8.92 12.25 -0.83
N TYR A 143 -8.36 12.89 0.17
CA TYR A 143 -8.98 14.07 0.80
C TYR A 143 -9.08 15.27 -0.15
N ASN A 144 -8.37 15.26 -1.27
CA ASN A 144 -8.51 16.22 -2.35
C ASN A 144 -9.90 16.19 -3.01
N TYR A 145 -10.66 15.10 -2.87
CA TYR A 145 -12.05 15.00 -3.35
C TYR A 145 -13.07 15.59 -2.37
N HIS A 146 -12.65 15.98 -1.16
CA HIS A 146 -13.51 16.38 -0.05
C HIS A 146 -13.20 17.78 0.47
N PRO A 147 -13.25 18.84 -0.37
CA PRO A 147 -13.04 20.22 0.10
C PRO A 147 -14.03 20.61 1.21
N GLU A 148 -15.22 20.01 1.24
CA GLU A 148 -16.23 20.24 2.27
C GLU A 148 -15.77 19.87 3.70
N TRP A 149 -14.77 19.00 3.83
CA TRP A 149 -14.16 18.68 5.13
C TRP A 149 -13.19 19.77 5.61
N PHE A 150 -12.82 20.70 4.73
CA PHE A 150 -11.79 21.72 4.93
C PHE A 150 -12.34 23.13 4.64
N GLU A 151 -13.57 23.42 5.13
CA GLU A 151 -14.24 24.72 4.96
C GLU A 151 -14.51 25.09 3.48
N ASN A 152 -14.70 24.07 2.63
CA ASN A 152 -14.81 24.20 1.16
C ASN A 152 -13.59 24.84 0.48
N ASP A 153 -12.44 24.79 1.13
CA ASP A 153 -11.16 25.24 0.56
C ASP A 153 -10.10 24.15 0.76
N ILE A 154 -9.76 23.47 -0.33
CA ILE A 154 -8.79 22.37 -0.30
C ILE A 154 -7.37 22.84 0.07
N SER A 155 -7.07 24.13 -0.02
CA SER A 155 -5.77 24.68 0.40
C SER A 155 -5.57 24.54 1.93
N ASN A 156 -6.64 24.48 2.70
CA ASN A 156 -6.59 24.21 4.14
C ASN A 156 -6.05 22.78 4.40
N TRP A 157 -6.51 21.80 3.61
CA TRP A 157 -5.96 20.44 3.68
C TRP A 157 -4.47 20.42 3.29
N TYR A 158 -4.11 21.03 2.17
CA TYR A 158 -2.70 21.04 1.75
C TYR A 158 -1.78 21.73 2.75
N THR A 159 -2.26 22.77 3.42
CA THR A 159 -1.52 23.44 4.50
C THR A 159 -1.32 22.51 5.71
N ALA A 160 -2.39 21.83 6.14
CA ALA A 160 -2.34 20.88 7.25
C ALA A 160 -1.43 19.70 6.93
N LEU A 161 -1.56 19.12 5.74
CA LEU A 161 -0.76 18.02 5.24
C LEU A 161 0.73 18.37 5.17
N ASN A 162 1.08 19.51 4.58
CA ASN A 162 2.48 19.94 4.48
C ASN A 162 3.10 20.23 5.85
N THR A 163 2.31 20.79 6.77
CA THR A 163 2.72 21.02 8.17
C THR A 163 2.96 19.70 8.90
N ALA A 164 2.06 18.72 8.74
CA ALA A 164 2.20 17.41 9.36
C ALA A 164 3.42 16.65 8.81
N ALA A 165 3.65 16.71 7.50
CA ALA A 165 4.83 16.13 6.87
C ALA A 165 6.13 16.74 7.41
N GLY A 166 6.17 18.07 7.59
CA GLY A 166 7.32 18.75 8.23
C GLY A 166 7.57 18.27 9.66
N LYS A 167 6.52 18.07 10.46
CA LYS A 167 6.66 17.49 11.82
C LYS A 167 7.21 16.06 11.80
N ILE A 168 6.82 15.25 10.82
CA ILE A 168 7.40 13.91 10.68
C ILE A 168 8.90 14.00 10.43
N HIS A 169 9.35 14.86 9.51
CA HIS A 169 10.78 15.02 9.22
C HIS A 169 11.59 15.52 10.43
N GLU A 170 10.98 16.26 11.36
CA GLU A 170 11.63 16.64 12.62
C GLU A 170 11.84 15.44 13.53
N ILE A 171 10.88 14.50 13.58
CA ILE A 171 10.85 13.35 14.48
C ILE A 171 11.60 12.15 13.89
N ASP A 172 11.39 11.87 12.60
CA ASP A 172 11.97 10.74 11.88
C ASP A 172 12.60 11.21 10.56
N LYS A 173 13.93 11.22 10.53
CA LYS A 173 14.71 11.57 9.34
C LYS A 173 15.04 10.37 8.46
N SER A 174 14.62 9.17 8.88
CA SER A 174 15.02 7.92 8.24
C SER A 174 13.98 7.39 7.27
N LYS A 175 12.73 7.85 7.36
CA LYS A 175 11.64 7.36 6.51
C LYS A 175 10.99 8.51 5.74
N PRO A 176 10.74 8.29 4.45
CA PRO A 176 10.01 9.25 3.62
C PRO A 176 8.57 9.47 4.10
N VAL A 177 8.03 10.63 3.76
CA VAL A 177 6.63 10.98 3.95
C VAL A 177 5.91 10.95 2.60
N SER A 178 4.77 10.27 2.56
CA SER A 178 3.89 10.21 1.40
C SER A 178 2.49 10.73 1.69
N THR A 179 1.71 10.87 0.64
CA THR A 179 0.24 11.08 0.69
C THR A 179 -0.39 10.20 -0.37
N ALA A 180 -1.65 9.80 -0.19
CA ALA A 180 -2.44 9.15 -1.22
C ALA A 180 -3.43 10.16 -1.80
N HIS A 181 -3.08 10.72 -2.96
CA HIS A 181 -3.90 11.68 -3.68
C HIS A 181 -4.81 10.97 -4.68
N GLY A 182 -6.07 11.35 -4.74
CA GLY A 182 -6.98 10.86 -5.77
C GLY A 182 -6.60 11.44 -7.12
N GLU A 183 -6.23 10.58 -8.08
CA GLU A 183 -5.78 10.94 -9.42
C GLU A 183 -4.53 11.87 -9.43
N ILE A 184 -4.21 12.45 -10.60
CA ILE A 184 -3.08 13.34 -10.76
C ILE A 184 -3.29 14.65 -9.97
N PRO A 185 -2.33 15.10 -9.14
CA PRO A 185 -2.44 16.36 -8.43
C PRO A 185 -2.34 17.55 -9.40
N ASP A 186 -3.01 18.62 -9.03
CA ASP A 186 -2.91 19.90 -9.73
C ASP A 186 -1.65 20.70 -9.32
N ASN A 187 -1.44 21.83 -9.97
CA ASN A 187 -0.31 22.71 -9.65
C ASN A 187 -0.38 23.29 -8.23
N LEU A 188 -1.58 23.48 -7.68
CA LEU A 188 -1.75 23.96 -6.32
C LEU A 188 -1.24 22.91 -5.33
N ALA A 189 -1.65 21.65 -5.47
CA ALA A 189 -1.17 20.55 -4.64
C ALA A 189 0.36 20.43 -4.70
N ILE A 190 0.93 20.38 -5.91
CA ILE A 190 2.39 20.26 -6.10
C ILE A 190 3.16 21.42 -5.47
N SER A 191 2.67 22.66 -5.62
CA SER A 191 3.34 23.85 -5.05
C SER A 191 3.20 23.94 -3.53
N SER A 192 2.10 23.44 -2.97
CA SER A 192 1.81 23.52 -1.54
C SER A 192 2.50 22.42 -0.74
N LEU A 193 2.73 21.22 -1.34
CA LEU A 193 3.15 20.01 -0.64
C LEU A 193 4.66 19.73 -0.81
N GLN A 194 5.49 20.69 -0.40
CA GLN A 194 6.95 20.60 -0.54
C GLN A 194 7.56 19.52 0.37
N ASN A 195 6.95 19.25 1.53
CA ASN A 195 7.42 18.27 2.50
C ASN A 195 6.96 16.83 2.18
N ILE A 196 6.21 16.60 1.10
CA ILE A 196 5.91 15.24 0.63
C ILE A 196 7.07 14.75 -0.22
N ASP A 197 7.66 13.63 0.16
CA ASP A 197 8.82 13.03 -0.51
C ASP A 197 8.43 12.12 -1.66
N VAL A 198 7.38 11.31 -1.45
CA VAL A 198 6.88 10.30 -2.39
C VAL A 198 5.37 10.48 -2.57
N TRP A 199 4.90 10.45 -3.80
CA TRP A 199 3.48 10.63 -4.10
C TRP A 199 2.80 9.28 -4.33
N GLY A 200 1.85 8.92 -3.50
CA GLY A 200 0.85 7.90 -3.77
C GLY A 200 -0.29 8.48 -4.59
N LEU A 201 -0.67 7.80 -5.65
CA LEU A 201 -1.82 8.17 -6.48
C LEU A 201 -2.82 7.02 -6.53
N ASN A 202 -4.07 7.27 -6.16
CA ASN A 202 -5.16 6.33 -6.36
C ASN A 202 -5.69 6.50 -7.77
N VAL A 203 -5.49 5.49 -8.63
CA VAL A 203 -5.73 5.61 -10.06
C VAL A 203 -6.62 4.48 -10.56
N TYR A 204 -7.81 4.84 -11.01
CA TYR A 204 -8.81 3.91 -11.51
C TYR A 204 -9.20 4.25 -12.96
N ARG A 205 -8.23 4.09 -13.88
CA ARG A 205 -8.39 4.35 -15.33
C ARG A 205 -8.61 3.05 -16.09
N TRP A 206 -9.68 2.33 -15.76
CA TRP A 206 -9.99 1.02 -16.34
C TRP A 206 -8.82 0.04 -16.20
N ASP A 207 -8.46 -0.57 -17.34
CA ASP A 207 -7.35 -1.54 -17.43
C ASP A 207 -6.06 -0.92 -17.98
N ASP A 208 -6.02 0.40 -18.22
CA ASP A 208 -4.83 1.10 -18.73
C ASP A 208 -4.57 2.45 -18.04
N PRO A 209 -3.76 2.46 -16.97
CA PRO A 209 -3.35 3.68 -16.30
C PRO A 209 -2.19 4.42 -17.01
N SER A 210 -1.78 4.03 -18.22
CA SER A 210 -0.53 4.53 -18.85
C SER A 210 -0.45 6.03 -19.01
N THR A 211 -1.58 6.72 -19.16
CA THR A 211 -1.61 8.18 -19.30
C THR A 211 -1.12 8.89 -18.04
N ILE A 212 -1.35 8.34 -16.83
CA ILE A 212 -0.91 8.94 -15.56
C ILE A 212 0.60 9.08 -15.49
N PHE A 213 1.37 8.13 -16.07
CA PHE A 213 2.83 8.14 -16.01
C PHE A 213 3.42 9.30 -16.84
N ASN A 214 2.84 9.58 -18.01
CA ASN A 214 3.25 10.72 -18.83
C ASN A 214 2.85 12.06 -18.19
N GLU A 215 1.67 12.13 -17.60
CA GLU A 215 1.21 13.31 -16.86
C GLU A 215 2.15 13.59 -15.69
N TRP A 216 2.45 12.57 -14.86
CA TRP A 216 3.38 12.70 -13.74
C TRP A 216 4.80 13.10 -14.17
N LYS A 217 5.31 12.49 -15.24
CA LYS A 217 6.65 12.80 -15.76
C LYS A 217 6.81 14.28 -16.07
N ASN A 218 5.76 14.92 -16.59
CA ASN A 218 5.75 16.33 -16.94
C ASN A 218 5.50 17.25 -15.74
N LEU A 219 4.84 16.74 -14.69
CA LEU A 219 4.41 17.52 -13.53
C LEU A 219 5.47 17.56 -12.43
N SER A 220 6.16 16.46 -12.15
CA SER A 220 7.07 16.33 -11.02
C SER A 220 8.24 15.39 -11.32
N SER A 221 9.39 15.63 -10.66
CA SER A 221 10.54 14.73 -10.64
C SER A 221 10.57 13.83 -9.41
N LYS A 222 9.67 14.02 -8.44
CA LYS A 222 9.60 13.17 -7.23
C LYS A 222 9.15 11.75 -7.60
N PRO A 223 9.51 10.73 -6.79
CA PRO A 223 8.96 9.38 -6.95
C PRO A 223 7.45 9.38 -6.81
N MET A 224 6.78 8.51 -7.57
CA MET A 224 5.36 8.23 -7.41
C MET A 224 5.10 6.73 -7.47
N TYR A 225 4.08 6.28 -6.80
CA TYR A 225 3.57 4.92 -6.89
C TYR A 225 2.04 4.97 -7.00
N LEU A 226 1.44 3.94 -7.56
CA LEU A 226 -0.01 3.80 -7.49
C LEU A 226 -0.37 3.27 -6.10
N SER A 227 -0.87 4.14 -5.23
CA SER A 227 -1.29 3.78 -3.87
C SER A 227 -2.58 2.97 -3.85
N GLU A 228 -3.36 3.08 -4.91
CA GLU A 228 -4.45 2.17 -5.25
C GLU A 228 -4.58 2.06 -6.77
N ALA A 229 -4.70 0.83 -7.23
CA ALA A 229 -5.11 0.49 -8.59
C ALA A 229 -5.70 -0.92 -8.59
N GLY A 230 -6.59 -1.20 -9.50
CA GLY A 230 -7.18 -2.52 -9.56
C GLY A 230 -8.54 -2.54 -10.24
N SER A 231 -9.26 -3.63 -10.04
CA SER A 231 -10.57 -3.87 -10.61
C SER A 231 -11.38 -4.81 -9.71
N ASP A 232 -12.68 -4.63 -9.69
CA ASP A 232 -13.59 -5.56 -9.02
C ASP A 232 -13.85 -6.83 -9.85
N SER A 233 -14.49 -7.82 -9.24
CA SER A 233 -14.87 -9.08 -9.89
C SER A 233 -16.37 -9.18 -10.16
N TYR A 234 -17.10 -8.07 -10.32
CA TYR A 234 -18.53 -8.10 -10.57
C TYR A 234 -18.91 -7.22 -11.75
N MET A 235 -19.56 -7.81 -12.74
CA MET A 235 -20.11 -7.11 -13.91
C MET A 235 -21.59 -6.77 -13.68
N THR A 236 -21.96 -5.51 -13.68
CA THR A 236 -23.36 -5.08 -13.59
C THR A 236 -24.11 -5.21 -14.91
N ILE A 237 -23.36 -5.23 -16.01
CA ILE A 237 -23.86 -5.44 -17.36
C ILE A 237 -23.00 -6.45 -18.10
N GLU A 238 -23.54 -7.11 -19.11
CA GLU A 238 -22.74 -7.88 -20.06
C GLU A 238 -21.98 -6.93 -20.99
N LYS A 239 -20.66 -7.08 -21.08
CA LYS A 239 -19.80 -6.23 -21.92
C LYS A 239 -18.51 -6.93 -22.29
N LEU A 240 -18.04 -6.76 -23.53
CA LEU A 240 -16.77 -7.29 -24.04
C LEU A 240 -16.63 -8.82 -23.90
N GLY A 241 -17.75 -9.56 -23.88
CA GLY A 241 -17.75 -11.00 -23.69
C GLY A 241 -17.75 -11.45 -22.22
N TYR A 242 -17.69 -10.53 -21.27
CA TYR A 242 -17.88 -10.86 -19.87
C TYR A 242 -19.37 -10.83 -19.51
N LEU A 243 -19.84 -11.93 -18.93
CA LEU A 243 -21.22 -12.06 -18.49
C LEU A 243 -21.49 -11.23 -17.24
N LYS A 244 -22.75 -10.79 -17.09
CA LYS A 244 -23.23 -10.13 -15.88
C LYS A 244 -23.14 -11.06 -14.65
N GLY A 245 -22.88 -10.49 -13.47
CA GLY A 245 -22.69 -11.19 -12.22
C GLY A 245 -21.22 -11.26 -11.81
N GLU A 246 -20.87 -12.09 -10.85
CA GLU A 246 -19.48 -12.31 -10.47
C GLU A 246 -18.69 -12.84 -11.66
N ASN A 247 -17.62 -12.14 -11.99
CA ASN A 247 -16.79 -12.43 -13.15
C ASN A 247 -15.30 -12.23 -12.83
N GLN A 248 -14.69 -13.24 -12.23
CA GLN A 248 -13.28 -13.25 -11.87
C GLN A 248 -12.32 -13.18 -13.08
N LEU A 249 -12.80 -13.50 -14.31
CA LEU A 249 -11.99 -13.32 -15.52
C LEU A 249 -11.86 -11.85 -15.87
N ALA A 250 -12.94 -11.07 -15.80
CA ALA A 250 -12.89 -9.64 -16.07
C ALA A 250 -11.91 -8.94 -15.11
N GLN A 251 -11.94 -9.27 -13.82
CA GLN A 251 -11.00 -8.76 -12.82
C GLN A 251 -9.55 -9.17 -13.16
N ALA A 252 -9.32 -10.43 -13.48
CA ALA A 252 -7.98 -10.97 -13.78
C ALA A 252 -7.38 -10.30 -15.01
N ASP A 253 -8.17 -10.15 -16.07
CA ASP A 253 -7.74 -9.52 -17.33
C ASP A 253 -7.44 -8.02 -17.13
N ALA A 254 -8.28 -7.29 -16.38
CA ALA A 254 -8.05 -5.89 -16.05
C ALA A 254 -6.76 -5.72 -15.24
N ASN A 255 -6.61 -6.47 -14.15
CA ASN A 255 -5.41 -6.39 -13.32
C ASN A 255 -4.14 -6.81 -14.08
N SER A 256 -4.22 -7.77 -14.99
CA SER A 256 -3.10 -8.14 -15.87
C SER A 256 -2.64 -6.96 -16.74
N LYS A 257 -3.57 -6.23 -17.33
CA LYS A 257 -3.28 -5.07 -18.19
C LYS A 257 -2.73 -3.90 -17.37
N ILE A 258 -3.34 -3.61 -16.20
CA ILE A 258 -2.86 -2.59 -15.27
C ILE A 258 -1.40 -2.88 -14.90
N LEU A 259 -1.08 -4.09 -14.45
CA LEU A 259 0.28 -4.46 -14.05
C LEU A 259 1.26 -4.42 -15.22
N ASN A 260 0.86 -4.86 -16.42
CA ASN A 260 1.70 -4.72 -17.61
C ASN A 260 2.03 -3.25 -17.90
N SER A 261 1.06 -2.35 -17.77
CA SER A 261 1.25 -0.91 -17.94
C SER A 261 2.21 -0.33 -16.90
N VAL A 262 2.05 -0.73 -15.64
CA VAL A 262 2.93 -0.33 -14.52
C VAL A 262 4.38 -0.77 -14.77
N PHE A 263 4.62 -2.05 -15.02
CA PHE A 263 5.97 -2.56 -15.22
C PHE A 263 6.65 -2.00 -16.47
N LYS A 264 5.89 -1.76 -17.54
CA LYS A 264 6.41 -1.09 -18.74
C LYS A 264 6.91 0.34 -18.46
N ASN A 265 6.37 0.99 -17.45
CA ASN A 265 6.70 2.36 -17.06
C ASN A 265 7.50 2.43 -15.74
N SER A 266 8.21 1.39 -15.36
CA SER A 266 8.99 1.29 -14.11
C SER A 266 10.11 2.33 -13.97
N ASN A 267 10.47 3.02 -15.05
CA ASN A 267 11.37 4.17 -15.03
C ASN A 267 10.69 5.50 -14.60
N ILE A 268 9.37 5.51 -14.43
CA ILE A 268 8.58 6.68 -14.01
C ILE A 268 7.86 6.40 -12.69
N VAL A 269 7.28 5.21 -12.57
CA VAL A 269 6.53 4.76 -11.38
C VAL A 269 7.40 3.87 -10.51
N SER A 270 7.36 4.07 -9.20
CA SER A 270 8.13 3.27 -8.22
C SER A 270 7.36 2.06 -7.69
N GLY A 271 6.18 1.78 -8.21
CA GLY A 271 5.41 0.59 -7.86
C GLY A 271 3.90 0.77 -7.85
N VAL A 272 3.23 -0.25 -7.36
CA VAL A 272 1.77 -0.34 -7.31
C VAL A 272 1.30 -1.14 -6.10
N LEU A 273 0.20 -0.70 -5.50
CA LEU A 273 -0.57 -1.47 -4.53
C LEU A 273 -1.93 -1.80 -5.15
N ILE A 274 -2.22 -3.08 -5.23
CA ILE A 274 -3.50 -3.54 -5.74
C ILE A 274 -4.56 -3.37 -4.66
N PHE A 275 -5.64 -2.73 -5.01
CA PHE A 275 -6.83 -2.61 -4.18
C PHE A 275 -7.79 -3.74 -4.56
N GLN A 276 -8.02 -4.74 -3.65
CA GLN A 276 -7.45 -4.91 -2.32
C GLN A 276 -7.13 -6.39 -2.03
N PHE A 277 -6.62 -6.72 -0.83
CA PHE A 277 -6.19 -8.09 -0.50
C PHE A 277 -7.36 -9.08 -0.40
N ILE A 278 -8.38 -8.76 0.41
CA ILE A 278 -9.60 -9.58 0.58
C ILE A 278 -10.85 -8.77 0.22
N ASP A 279 -11.91 -9.45 -0.15
CA ASP A 279 -13.23 -8.82 -0.32
C ASP A 279 -13.68 -8.11 0.97
N GLY A 280 -14.31 -6.96 0.80
CA GLY A 280 -14.64 -6.07 1.92
C GLY A 280 -16.14 -5.96 2.16
N LEU A 281 -16.79 -6.98 2.74
CA LEU A 281 -18.24 -7.05 2.96
C LEU A 281 -18.81 -5.93 3.84
N TRP A 282 -17.94 -5.12 4.45
CA TRP A 282 -18.30 -3.98 5.29
C TRP A 282 -18.59 -2.69 4.48
N LYS A 283 -18.30 -2.69 3.18
CA LYS A 283 -18.35 -1.50 2.32
C LYS A 283 -19.73 -1.19 1.75
N ALA A 284 -20.66 -2.14 1.77
CA ALA A 284 -22.03 -1.95 1.31
C ALA A 284 -22.98 -2.79 2.15
N GLY A 285 -24.27 -2.44 2.14
CA GLY A 285 -25.38 -3.26 2.62
C GLY A 285 -25.17 -3.96 3.97
N ASN A 286 -25.18 -5.30 3.94
CA ASN A 286 -25.13 -6.15 5.13
C ASN A 286 -23.77 -6.88 5.22
N PRO A 287 -22.97 -6.65 6.27
CA PRO A 287 -21.63 -7.25 6.39
C PRO A 287 -21.60 -8.78 6.50
N GLU A 288 -22.74 -9.45 6.66
CA GLU A 288 -22.83 -10.92 6.64
C GLU A 288 -22.89 -11.53 5.24
N LYS A 289 -23.09 -10.74 4.20
CA LYS A 289 -23.17 -11.21 2.82
C LYS A 289 -22.56 -10.18 1.86
N GLN A 290 -22.20 -10.63 0.68
CA GLN A 290 -21.62 -9.78 -0.35
C GLN A 290 -22.74 -9.06 -1.12
N ASP A 291 -22.74 -7.74 -1.05
CA ASP A 291 -23.70 -6.86 -1.71
C ASP A 291 -23.02 -6.09 -2.86
N ILE A 292 -23.82 -5.68 -3.86
CA ILE A 292 -23.34 -4.80 -4.93
C ILE A 292 -23.52 -3.34 -4.52
N GLY A 293 -22.65 -2.47 -5.06
CA GLY A 293 -22.63 -1.05 -4.73
C GLY A 293 -21.36 -0.65 -3.98
N GLY A 294 -21.42 0.39 -3.18
CA GLY A 294 -20.27 0.90 -2.40
C GLY A 294 -20.29 2.41 -2.25
N TRP A 295 -19.18 2.96 -1.73
CA TRP A 295 -19.07 4.37 -1.38
C TRP A 295 -18.65 5.27 -2.55
N ALA A 296 -18.07 4.73 -3.59
CA ALA A 296 -17.58 5.46 -4.75
C ALA A 296 -18.55 5.38 -5.94
N PRO A 297 -19.77 5.94 -5.84
CA PRO A 297 -20.69 5.99 -6.96
C PRO A 297 -20.05 6.78 -8.11
N ASN A 298 -20.29 6.37 -9.33
CA ASN A 298 -19.71 6.97 -10.54
C ASN A 298 -18.22 6.70 -10.77
N SER A 299 -17.59 5.78 -10.06
CA SER A 299 -16.26 5.29 -10.42
C SER A 299 -16.27 4.71 -11.84
N ILE A 300 -15.28 5.09 -12.66
CA ILE A 300 -15.21 4.72 -14.08
C ILE A 300 -14.22 3.63 -14.42
N GLY A 301 -13.49 3.10 -13.47
CA GLY A 301 -12.38 2.19 -13.72
C GLY A 301 -12.61 0.73 -13.40
N VAL A 302 -13.91 0.16 -13.48
CA VAL A 302 -14.10 -1.04 -12.71
C VAL A 302 -15.21 -1.97 -13.20
N PRO A 303 -14.88 -3.18 -13.57
CA PRO A 303 -13.74 -3.58 -14.39
C PRO A 303 -13.91 -3.12 -15.82
N TYR A 304 -15.10 -2.97 -16.35
CA TYR A 304 -15.40 -2.50 -17.70
C TYR A 304 -16.80 -1.88 -17.81
N ASP A 305 -17.52 -1.76 -16.71
CA ASP A 305 -18.91 -1.32 -16.68
C ASP A 305 -19.17 0.00 -15.93
N GLY A 306 -18.13 0.51 -15.21
CA GLY A 306 -18.20 1.76 -14.49
C GLY A 306 -18.93 1.68 -13.14
N ALA A 307 -19.25 0.49 -12.65
CA ALA A 307 -19.89 0.30 -11.36
C ALA A 307 -18.85 -0.02 -10.27
N PRO A 308 -18.93 0.58 -9.07
CA PRO A 308 -17.86 0.46 -8.08
C PRO A 308 -17.79 -0.92 -7.42
N ASN A 309 -18.89 -1.59 -7.14
CA ASN A 309 -18.99 -2.92 -6.50
C ASN A 309 -17.90 -3.21 -5.45
N GLU A 310 -17.74 -2.31 -4.49
CA GLU A 310 -16.54 -2.25 -3.64
C GLU A 310 -16.30 -3.48 -2.77
N GLU A 311 -17.30 -4.32 -2.58
CA GLU A 311 -17.13 -5.58 -1.85
C GLU A 311 -16.44 -6.68 -2.67
N TYR A 312 -16.27 -6.51 -3.98
CA TYR A 312 -15.76 -7.51 -4.92
C TYR A 312 -14.29 -7.27 -5.35
N TRP A 313 -13.57 -6.38 -4.69
CA TRP A 313 -12.22 -5.97 -5.11
C TRP A 313 -11.08 -6.86 -4.61
N GLY A 314 -11.36 -7.76 -3.68
CA GLY A 314 -10.35 -8.67 -3.15
C GLY A 314 -9.65 -9.47 -4.25
N ILE A 315 -8.35 -9.68 -4.08
CA ILE A 315 -7.61 -10.71 -4.85
C ILE A 315 -7.91 -12.11 -4.29
N LEU A 316 -8.44 -12.14 -3.08
CA LEU A 316 -9.02 -13.28 -2.39
C LEU A 316 -10.47 -12.95 -2.04
N ASP A 317 -11.32 -13.96 -1.91
CA ASP A 317 -12.62 -13.76 -1.28
C ASP A 317 -12.51 -13.55 0.24
N ILE A 318 -13.63 -13.32 0.91
CA ILE A 318 -13.65 -13.07 2.37
C ILE A 318 -13.12 -14.27 3.17
N ASP A 319 -13.23 -15.49 2.66
CA ASP A 319 -12.76 -16.72 3.30
C ASP A 319 -11.29 -17.05 2.94
N ARG A 320 -10.62 -16.17 2.19
CA ARG A 320 -9.25 -16.28 1.67
C ARG A 320 -9.08 -17.38 0.63
N ASN A 321 -10.13 -17.69 -0.12
CA ASN A 321 -9.98 -18.48 -1.33
C ASN A 321 -9.42 -17.58 -2.46
N LYS A 322 -8.49 -18.11 -3.23
CA LYS A 322 -7.84 -17.38 -4.30
C LYS A 322 -8.78 -17.15 -5.46
N LYS A 323 -8.99 -15.89 -5.85
CA LYS A 323 -9.64 -15.56 -7.11
C LYS A 323 -8.67 -15.73 -8.28
N LYS A 324 -9.17 -15.74 -9.50
CA LYS A 324 -8.32 -15.86 -10.71
C LYS A 324 -7.24 -14.79 -10.80
N THR A 325 -7.54 -13.58 -10.35
CA THR A 325 -6.59 -12.46 -10.32
C THR A 325 -5.39 -12.71 -9.41
N PHE A 326 -5.51 -13.57 -8.37
CA PHE A 326 -4.39 -13.90 -7.50
C PHE A 326 -3.22 -14.53 -8.27
N GLU A 327 -3.51 -15.49 -9.16
CA GLU A 327 -2.46 -16.14 -9.95
C GLU A 327 -1.84 -15.18 -10.97
N ILE A 328 -2.61 -14.26 -11.53
CA ILE A 328 -2.09 -13.20 -12.41
C ILE A 328 -1.11 -12.29 -11.64
N ILE A 329 -1.50 -11.83 -10.44
CA ILE A 329 -0.65 -10.97 -9.61
C ILE A 329 0.64 -11.72 -9.24
N LYS A 330 0.52 -12.97 -8.80
CA LYS A 330 1.66 -13.84 -8.48
C LYS A 330 2.62 -13.98 -9.65
N GLU A 331 2.12 -14.25 -10.85
CA GLU A 331 2.93 -14.33 -12.06
C GLU A 331 3.66 -13.02 -12.34
N LYS A 332 2.93 -11.89 -12.33
CA LYS A 332 3.49 -10.57 -12.65
C LYS A 332 4.51 -10.11 -11.61
N PHE A 333 4.22 -10.28 -10.33
CA PHE A 333 5.10 -9.82 -9.26
C PHE A 333 6.38 -10.65 -9.14
N LYS A 334 6.34 -11.94 -9.48
CA LYS A 334 7.54 -12.81 -9.43
C LYS A 334 8.44 -12.67 -10.66
N ASN A 335 7.89 -12.27 -11.80
CA ASN A 335 8.64 -12.20 -13.07
C ASN A 335 9.20 -10.80 -13.36
N ASN A 336 8.85 -9.79 -12.57
CA ASN A 336 9.35 -8.43 -12.67
C ASN A 336 9.92 -7.97 -11.32
#